data_cc1789a5802fb9221a00f7721a08c896
#
_entry.id   cc1789a5802fb9221a00f7721a08c896
#
_cell.length_a   1.000
_cell.length_b   1.000
_cell.length_c   1.000
_cell.angle_alpha   90.00
_cell.angle_beta   90.00
_cell.angle_gamma   90.00
#
_symmetry.space_group_name_H-M   'P 1'
#
loop_
_entity.id
_entity.type
_entity.pdbx_description
1 polymer ?
#
loop_
_entity_poly.entity_id
_entity_poly.type
_entity_poly.pdbx_seq_one_letter_code
_entity_poly.pdbx_strand_id
1 'polypeptide(L)'
;ESLFGHGFGAAQGRQGTQGRHGGRAGAFHASGQDHYAKVMIDLEEAYQGGTRSITLQVPQLDAQGRVSTREHRLNVAIPKGIRAGQYIRLAGQGAPGHGQGKPGDLYLEIEFRPHPHYRVENADVYLDLPVAPWETALGATVKTPTPGGIVELKVTAGSTTGRKLRLKGRGIPGKTPGDFF
;
A
#
# COMPACT_ATOMS: atom_id res chain seq x y z
N GLU A 1 -18.08 35.69 -43.80
CA GLU A 1 -18.50 37.10 -43.86
C GLU A 1 -17.99 37.79 -42.61
N SER A 2 -16.86 38.42 -42.71
CA SER A 2 -16.46 39.82 -42.87
C SER A 2 -17.23 40.78 -41.92
N LEU A 3 -16.48 41.54 -41.09
CA LEU A 3 -16.22 42.96 -41.25
C LEU A 3 -15.27 43.48 -40.15
N PHE A 4 -14.20 43.90 -40.54
CA PHE A 4 -13.35 45.07 -40.41
C PHE A 4 -13.94 46.25 -39.66
N GLY A 5 -13.14 46.86 -38.77
CA GLY A 5 -13.38 48.17 -38.17
C GLY A 5 -12.09 48.78 -37.63
N HIS A 6 -11.47 49.62 -38.41
CA HIS A 6 -10.29 50.44 -38.17
C HIS A 6 -10.49 51.45 -37.03
N GLY A 7 -9.41 51.72 -36.29
CA GLY A 7 -9.33 52.85 -35.37
C GLY A 7 -7.87 53.21 -35.10
N PHE A 8 -7.27 53.99 -35.98
CA PHE A 8 -5.97 54.66 -35.81
C PHE A 8 -6.11 55.81 -34.81
N GLY A 9 -5.19 55.88 -33.87
CA GLY A 9 -5.04 57.02 -32.97
C GLY A 9 -3.60 57.14 -32.51
N ALA A 10 -2.80 57.94 -33.19
CA ALA A 10 -1.45 58.31 -32.79
C ALA A 10 -1.48 59.41 -31.71
N ALA A 11 -0.69 59.26 -30.65
CA ALA A 11 -0.15 60.36 -29.85
C ALA A 11 1.10 59.92 -29.10
N GLN A 12 2.18 60.22 -29.57
CA GLN A 12 3.39 60.96 -29.16
C GLN A 12 3.74 60.98 -27.65
N GLY A 13 4.89 60.34 -27.36
CA GLY A 13 5.98 60.86 -26.57
C GLY A 13 5.81 60.94 -25.04
N ARG A 14 6.58 60.08 -24.34
CA ARG A 14 7.46 60.58 -23.27
C ARG A 14 8.52 59.53 -22.93
N GLN A 15 9.74 59.96 -23.08
CA GLN A 15 11.00 59.41 -22.54
C GLN A 15 10.93 59.23 -21.03
N GLY A 16 11.46 58.14 -20.51
CA GLY A 16 11.83 58.13 -19.12
C GLY A 16 11.84 56.77 -18.44
N THR A 17 13.02 56.39 -18.08
CA THR A 17 13.45 55.44 -17.05
C THR A 17 13.58 53.96 -17.44
N GLN A 18 14.80 53.68 -17.79
CA GLN A 18 15.47 52.42 -17.75
C GLN A 18 15.37 51.78 -16.34
N GLY A 19 14.28 51.10 -16.05
CA GLY A 19 14.14 50.21 -14.90
C GLY A 19 14.73 48.87 -15.25
N ARG A 20 16.01 48.63 -14.90
CA ARG A 20 16.61 47.31 -14.81
C ARG A 20 15.81 46.47 -13.85
N HIS A 21 14.79 45.79 -14.32
CA HIS A 21 14.23 44.66 -13.59
C HIS A 21 15.19 43.49 -13.76
N GLY A 22 16.16 43.43 -12.84
CA GLY A 22 16.90 42.21 -12.60
C GLY A 22 15.87 41.13 -12.21
N GLY A 23 15.46 40.34 -13.19
CA GLY A 23 14.72 39.14 -12.95
C GLY A 23 15.59 38.25 -12.07
N ARG A 24 15.33 38.26 -10.76
CA ARG A 24 15.75 37.15 -9.90
C ARG A 24 15.10 35.92 -10.51
N ALA A 25 15.90 35.13 -11.22
CA ALA A 25 15.56 33.76 -11.50
C ALA A 25 15.34 33.09 -10.14
N GLY A 26 14.11 33.12 -9.67
CA GLY A 26 13.69 32.38 -8.50
C GLY A 26 13.97 30.93 -8.83
N ALA A 27 14.92 30.34 -8.12
CA ALA A 27 15.19 28.91 -8.21
C ALA A 27 13.84 28.19 -8.00
N PHE A 28 13.30 27.59 -9.05
CA PHE A 28 12.09 26.80 -8.97
C PHE A 28 12.37 25.60 -8.10
N HIS A 29 11.94 25.66 -6.84
CA HIS A 29 11.97 24.56 -5.91
C HIS A 29 10.67 23.79 -6.06
N ALA A 30 10.72 22.61 -6.66
CA ALA A 30 9.56 21.73 -6.77
C ALA A 30 9.81 20.49 -5.90
N SER A 31 8.84 20.17 -5.04
CA SER A 31 8.86 18.92 -4.28
C SER A 31 8.77 17.72 -5.24
N GLY A 32 9.44 16.64 -4.90
CA GLY A 32 9.34 15.38 -5.62
C GLY A 32 7.92 14.81 -5.59
N GLN A 33 7.56 14.05 -6.60
CA GLN A 33 6.26 13.38 -6.67
C GLN A 33 6.24 12.16 -5.74
N ASP A 34 5.07 11.89 -5.19
CA ASP A 34 4.83 10.67 -4.43
C ASP A 34 4.73 9.47 -5.37
N HIS A 35 5.24 8.33 -4.93
CA HIS A 35 5.17 7.07 -5.65
C HIS A 35 4.24 6.10 -4.93
N TYR A 36 3.56 5.27 -5.71
CA TYR A 36 2.68 4.21 -5.22
C TYR A 36 3.16 2.88 -5.78
N ALA A 37 3.30 1.88 -4.91
CA ALA A 37 3.66 0.54 -5.30
C ALA A 37 2.86 -0.49 -4.49
N LYS A 38 2.70 -1.70 -5.04
CA LYS A 38 2.05 -2.81 -4.36
C LYS A 38 3.09 -3.77 -3.82
N VAL A 39 2.85 -4.26 -2.63
CA VAL A 39 3.70 -5.23 -1.95
C VAL A 39 2.89 -6.42 -1.50
N MET A 40 3.28 -7.60 -1.97
CA MET A 40 2.69 -8.86 -1.53
C MET A 40 3.41 -9.35 -0.27
N ILE A 41 2.65 -9.53 0.80
CA ILE A 41 3.14 -10.10 2.07
C ILE A 41 2.46 -11.43 2.35
N ASP A 42 3.08 -12.24 3.18
CA ASP A 42 2.50 -13.49 3.65
C ASP A 42 1.54 -13.21 4.83
N LEU A 43 0.51 -14.06 4.99
CA LEU A 43 -0.51 -13.85 6.03
C LEU A 43 0.11 -13.90 7.44
N GLU A 44 1.10 -14.75 7.64
CA GLU A 44 1.84 -14.90 8.90
C GLU A 44 2.57 -13.60 9.28
N GLU A 45 3.09 -12.85 8.29
CA GLU A 45 3.72 -11.56 8.52
C GLU A 45 2.73 -10.53 9.09
N ALA A 46 1.45 -10.59 8.68
CA ALA A 46 0.43 -9.74 9.24
C ALA A 46 0.07 -10.09 10.70
N TYR A 47 0.20 -11.39 11.08
CA TYR A 47 -0.03 -11.82 12.45
C TYR A 47 1.12 -11.47 13.39
N GLN A 48 2.35 -11.60 12.92
CA GLN A 48 3.54 -11.43 13.75
C GLN A 48 4.06 -9.98 13.71
N GLY A 49 3.90 -9.32 12.57
CA GLY A 49 4.63 -8.12 12.23
C GLY A 49 6.09 -8.43 11.93
N GLY A 50 6.86 -7.46 11.49
CA GLY A 50 8.27 -7.65 11.23
C GLY A 50 8.87 -6.58 10.33
N THR A 51 10.14 -6.76 10.00
CA THR A 51 10.83 -5.91 9.01
C THR A 51 11.19 -6.75 7.80
N ARG A 52 10.81 -6.27 6.62
CA ARG A 52 11.09 -6.92 5.35
C ARG A 52 11.91 -6.01 4.44
N SER A 53 12.94 -6.56 3.82
CA SER A 53 13.68 -5.87 2.77
C SER A 53 12.96 -6.02 1.44
N ILE A 54 12.61 -4.90 0.83
CA ILE A 54 11.91 -4.84 -0.45
C ILE A 54 12.81 -4.15 -1.45
N THR A 55 12.94 -4.72 -2.65
CA THR A 55 13.65 -4.10 -3.77
C THR A 55 12.63 -3.55 -4.75
N LEU A 56 12.65 -2.26 -4.95
CA LEU A 56 11.79 -1.55 -5.90
C LEU A 56 12.61 -1.14 -7.12
N GLN A 57 12.02 -1.28 -8.28
CA GLN A 57 12.56 -0.73 -9.51
C GLN A 57 11.93 0.64 -9.77
N VAL A 58 12.69 1.70 -9.54
CA VAL A 58 12.22 3.07 -9.71
C VAL A 58 12.77 3.63 -11.02
N PRO A 59 11.93 4.09 -11.95
CA PRO A 59 12.39 4.77 -13.15
C PRO A 59 13.02 6.11 -12.76
N GLN A 60 14.24 6.34 -13.20
CA GLN A 60 14.98 7.59 -12.98
C GLN A 60 15.44 8.14 -14.33
N LEU A 61 15.33 9.46 -14.52
CA LEU A 61 15.93 10.13 -15.67
C LEU A 61 17.42 10.31 -15.41
N ASP A 62 18.25 9.84 -16.32
CA ASP A 62 19.69 10.11 -16.30
C ASP A 62 19.98 11.56 -16.73
N ALA A 63 21.25 11.99 -16.62
CA ALA A 63 21.67 13.33 -17.00
C ALA A 63 21.45 13.63 -18.50
N GLN A 64 21.21 12.63 -19.32
CA GLN A 64 20.94 12.71 -20.76
C GLN A 64 19.43 12.64 -21.07
N GLY A 65 18.54 12.65 -20.06
CA GLY A 65 17.10 12.59 -20.23
C GLY A 65 16.55 11.20 -20.60
N ARG A 66 17.33 10.13 -20.47
CA ARG A 66 16.90 8.76 -20.72
C ARG A 66 16.32 8.15 -19.44
N VAL A 67 15.26 7.38 -19.59
CA VAL A 67 14.69 6.63 -18.48
C VAL A 67 15.60 5.43 -18.16
N SER A 68 16.26 5.46 -17.02
CA SER A 68 17.00 4.33 -16.47
C SER A 68 16.24 3.77 -15.27
N THR A 69 16.29 2.46 -15.06
CA THR A 69 15.68 1.81 -13.90
C THR A 69 16.75 1.62 -12.83
N ARG A 70 16.52 2.21 -11.66
CA ARG A 70 17.38 2.01 -10.50
C ARG A 70 16.73 1.09 -9.50
N GLU A 71 17.47 0.10 -9.03
CA GLU A 71 17.05 -0.72 -7.91
C GLU A 71 17.21 0.07 -6.61
N HIS A 72 16.11 0.20 -5.88
CA HIS A 72 16.09 0.83 -4.57
C HIS A 72 15.69 -0.20 -3.52
N ARG A 73 16.63 -0.54 -2.64
CA ARG A 73 16.41 -1.53 -1.59
C ARG A 73 16.03 -0.81 -0.30
N LEU A 74 14.85 -1.15 0.24
CA LEU A 74 14.25 -0.51 1.42
C LEU A 74 13.91 -1.55 2.47
N ASN A 75 14.18 -1.23 3.73
CA ASN A 75 13.68 -2.02 4.85
C ASN A 75 12.35 -1.42 5.33
N VAL A 76 11.29 -2.18 5.17
CA VAL A 76 9.93 -1.77 5.50
C VAL A 76 9.47 -2.49 6.75
N ALA A 77 9.08 -1.72 7.77
CA ALA A 77 8.45 -2.28 8.95
C ALA A 77 6.97 -2.58 8.64
N ILE A 78 6.61 -3.84 8.69
CA ILE A 78 5.24 -4.33 8.53
C ILE A 78 4.61 -4.37 9.92
N PRO A 79 3.61 -3.52 10.22
CA PRO A 79 2.98 -3.53 11.53
C PRO A 79 2.10 -4.77 11.71
N LYS A 80 2.09 -5.31 12.91
CA LYS A 80 1.18 -6.39 13.30
C LYS A 80 -0.27 -5.97 13.09
N GLY A 81 -1.05 -6.81 12.42
CA GLY A 81 -2.46 -6.54 12.17
C GLY A 81 -2.74 -5.71 10.93
N ILE A 82 -1.76 -5.54 10.04
CA ILE A 82 -1.97 -4.89 8.76
C ILE A 82 -2.92 -5.71 7.89
N ARG A 83 -3.75 -5.04 7.11
CA ARG A 83 -4.77 -5.65 6.24
C ARG A 83 -4.48 -5.36 4.78
N ALA A 84 -5.02 -6.18 3.90
CA ALA A 84 -5.01 -5.90 2.47
C ALA A 84 -5.67 -4.54 2.17
N GLY A 85 -5.13 -3.80 1.21
CA GLY A 85 -5.58 -2.47 0.83
C GLY A 85 -5.12 -1.34 1.75
N GLN A 86 -4.39 -1.61 2.83
CA GLN A 86 -3.78 -0.57 3.65
C GLN A 86 -2.43 -0.12 3.07
N TYR A 87 -2.06 1.11 3.38
CA TYR A 87 -0.83 1.72 2.89
C TYR A 87 0.19 1.91 4.00
N ILE A 88 1.44 1.57 3.70
CA ILE A 88 2.60 1.94 4.51
C ILE A 88 3.28 3.13 3.83
N ARG A 89 3.37 4.27 4.53
CA ARG A 89 4.07 5.46 4.04
C ARG A 89 5.53 5.41 4.43
N LEU A 90 6.40 5.54 3.45
CA LEU A 90 7.84 5.68 3.62
C LEU A 90 8.23 7.11 3.22
N ALA A 91 8.47 7.94 4.23
CA ALA A 91 8.75 9.35 4.03
C ALA A 91 10.05 9.57 3.24
N GLY A 92 10.01 10.45 2.24
CA GLY A 92 11.17 10.83 1.45
C GLY A 92 11.71 9.75 0.52
N GLN A 93 10.95 8.67 0.25
CA GLN A 93 11.34 7.56 -0.62
C GLN A 93 10.65 7.62 -1.99
N GLY A 94 9.98 8.73 -2.32
CA GLY A 94 9.38 9.00 -3.62
C GLY A 94 10.39 9.59 -4.63
N ALA A 95 9.89 10.30 -5.63
CA ALA A 95 10.74 10.97 -6.60
C ALA A 95 11.62 12.06 -5.97
N PRO A 96 12.84 12.28 -6.46
CA PRO A 96 13.68 13.38 -5.99
C PRO A 96 13.03 14.74 -6.31
N GLY A 97 13.16 15.70 -5.40
CA GLY A 97 12.76 17.08 -5.66
C GLY A 97 13.75 17.79 -6.58
N HIS A 98 13.31 18.89 -7.19
CA HIS A 98 14.16 19.76 -8.00
C HIS A 98 14.70 20.94 -7.17
N GLY A 99 15.98 21.26 -7.33
CA GLY A 99 16.66 22.32 -6.58
C GLY A 99 16.77 21.98 -5.09
N GLN A 100 16.19 22.78 -4.22
CA GLN A 100 16.09 22.53 -2.78
C GLN A 100 14.74 21.88 -2.38
N GLY A 101 13.95 21.38 -3.35
CA GLY A 101 12.70 20.68 -3.11
C GLY A 101 12.93 19.36 -2.36
N LYS A 102 12.06 19.06 -1.41
CA LYS A 102 12.10 17.78 -0.68
C LYS A 102 11.69 16.64 -1.61
N PRO A 103 12.25 15.44 -1.44
CA PRO A 103 11.76 14.27 -2.15
C PRO A 103 10.30 13.96 -1.74
N GLY A 104 9.55 13.34 -2.64
CA GLY A 104 8.22 12.82 -2.36
C GLY A 104 8.25 11.60 -1.45
N ASP A 105 7.09 11.06 -1.13
CA ASP A 105 6.93 9.87 -0.31
C ASP A 105 6.63 8.64 -1.18
N LEU A 106 6.88 7.47 -0.62
CA LEU A 106 6.49 6.21 -1.21
C LEU A 106 5.37 5.57 -0.39
N TYR A 107 4.26 5.26 -1.04
CA TYR A 107 3.12 4.58 -0.47
C TYR A 107 3.10 3.13 -0.97
N LEU A 108 3.21 2.19 -0.04
CA LEU A 108 3.17 0.76 -0.33
C LEU A 108 1.79 0.21 0.02
N GLU A 109 1.01 -0.14 -0.99
CA GLU A 109 -0.26 -0.84 -0.82
C GLU A 109 0.02 -2.31 -0.49
N ILE A 110 -0.59 -2.79 0.58
CA ILE A 110 -0.40 -4.16 1.04
C ILE A 110 -1.42 -5.08 0.37
N GLU A 111 -0.92 -6.14 -0.24
CA GLU A 111 -1.72 -7.26 -0.73
C GLU A 111 -1.22 -8.56 -0.08
N PHE A 112 -2.14 -9.49 0.20
CA PHE A 112 -1.76 -10.81 0.68
C PHE A 112 -1.43 -11.72 -0.49
N ARG A 113 -0.33 -12.48 -0.36
CA ARG A 113 -0.06 -13.59 -1.26
C ARG A 113 -1.15 -14.66 -1.10
N PRO A 114 -1.66 -15.24 -2.19
CA PRO A 114 -2.60 -16.35 -2.10
C PRO A 114 -2.01 -17.47 -1.22
N HIS A 115 -2.76 -17.87 -0.19
CA HIS A 115 -2.35 -18.93 0.71
C HIS A 115 -3.08 -20.24 0.35
N PRO A 116 -2.40 -21.42 0.37
CA PRO A 116 -3.00 -22.68 -0.05
C PRO A 116 -4.16 -23.15 0.84
N HIS A 117 -4.17 -22.74 2.11
CA HIS A 117 -5.15 -23.22 3.09
C HIS A 117 -6.08 -22.12 3.61
N TYR A 118 -5.62 -20.87 3.65
CA TYR A 118 -6.37 -19.78 4.24
C TYR A 118 -6.92 -18.83 3.19
N ARG A 119 -8.17 -18.45 3.38
CA ARG A 119 -8.82 -17.37 2.65
C ARG A 119 -9.03 -16.19 3.59
N VAL A 120 -8.71 -15.00 3.15
CA VAL A 120 -8.82 -13.78 3.96
C VAL A 120 -9.90 -12.88 3.39
N GLU A 121 -10.81 -12.44 4.23
CA GLU A 121 -11.83 -11.46 3.91
C GLU A 121 -11.78 -10.33 4.94
N ASN A 122 -11.23 -9.17 4.57
CA ASN A 122 -10.96 -8.04 5.46
C ASN A 122 -10.01 -8.40 6.63
N ALA A 123 -10.56 -8.66 7.80
CA ALA A 123 -9.83 -9.09 9.00
C ALA A 123 -10.09 -10.55 9.35
N ASP A 124 -11.09 -11.15 8.73
CA ASP A 124 -11.50 -12.51 9.00
C ASP A 124 -10.70 -13.50 8.17
N VAL A 125 -10.42 -14.66 8.76
CA VAL A 125 -9.64 -15.72 8.12
C VAL A 125 -10.47 -16.99 8.11
N TYR A 126 -10.49 -17.65 6.97
CA TYR A 126 -11.26 -18.87 6.72
C TYR A 126 -10.34 -20.03 6.42
N LEU A 127 -10.66 -21.19 6.97
CA LEU A 127 -9.98 -22.46 6.72
C LEU A 127 -11.03 -23.55 6.47
N ASP A 128 -10.89 -24.25 5.36
CA ASP A 128 -11.64 -25.49 5.14
C ASP A 128 -10.93 -26.63 5.88
N LEU A 129 -11.43 -26.94 7.09
CA LEU A 129 -10.82 -27.95 7.96
C LEU A 129 -11.35 -29.34 7.63
N PRO A 130 -10.51 -30.26 7.14
CA PRO A 130 -10.89 -31.64 6.94
C PRO A 130 -11.04 -32.32 8.32
N VAL A 131 -12.20 -32.91 8.58
CA VAL A 131 -12.48 -33.69 9.79
C VAL A 131 -12.98 -35.07 9.41
N ALA A 132 -12.68 -36.07 10.25
CA ALA A 132 -13.12 -37.42 9.99
C ALA A 132 -14.64 -37.60 10.28
N PRO A 133 -15.35 -38.48 9.55
CA PRO A 133 -16.79 -38.68 9.74
C PRO A 133 -17.18 -39.05 11.18
N TRP A 134 -16.37 -39.82 11.87
CA TRP A 134 -16.62 -40.20 13.27
C TRP A 134 -16.45 -39.01 14.25
N GLU A 135 -15.54 -38.07 13.95
CA GLU A 135 -15.38 -36.86 14.74
C GLU A 135 -16.58 -35.93 14.65
N THR A 136 -17.21 -35.88 13.47
CA THR A 136 -18.44 -35.11 13.27
C THR A 136 -19.66 -35.80 13.85
N ALA A 137 -19.71 -37.13 13.80
CA ALA A 137 -20.84 -37.90 14.34
C ALA A 137 -20.88 -37.90 15.87
N LEU A 138 -19.75 -38.15 16.53
CA LEU A 138 -19.63 -38.28 17.98
C LEU A 138 -19.27 -36.96 18.69
N GLY A 139 -18.75 -36.02 17.94
CA GLY A 139 -18.12 -34.82 18.49
C GLY A 139 -16.67 -35.09 18.90
N ALA A 140 -15.80 -34.14 18.66
CA ALA A 140 -14.38 -34.25 18.97
C ALA A 140 -13.75 -32.89 19.24
N THR A 141 -12.58 -32.89 19.87
CA THR A 141 -11.70 -31.71 19.90
C THR A 141 -10.59 -31.92 18.91
N VAL A 142 -10.53 -31.07 17.88
CA VAL A 142 -9.60 -31.18 16.76
C VAL A 142 -8.56 -30.07 16.84
N LYS A 143 -7.29 -30.41 16.67
CA LYS A 143 -6.22 -29.43 16.55
C LYS A 143 -6.29 -28.73 15.21
N THR A 144 -6.56 -27.46 15.23
CA THR A 144 -6.76 -26.63 14.03
C THR A 144 -5.56 -25.71 13.86
N PRO A 145 -4.83 -25.77 12.72
CA PRO A 145 -3.79 -24.80 12.44
C PRO A 145 -4.42 -23.44 12.14
N THR A 146 -3.85 -22.39 12.73
CA THR A 146 -4.19 -21.00 12.41
C THR A 146 -2.89 -20.24 12.13
N PRO A 147 -2.93 -19.11 11.41
CA PRO A 147 -1.72 -18.32 11.16
C PRO A 147 -1.06 -17.80 12.46
N GLY A 148 -1.83 -17.73 13.55
CA GLY A 148 -1.33 -17.38 14.89
C GLY A 148 -0.87 -18.56 15.74
N GLY A 149 -0.89 -19.79 15.22
CA GLY A 149 -0.52 -21.02 15.94
C GLY A 149 -1.64 -22.05 15.96
N ILE A 150 -1.39 -23.21 16.59
CA ILE A 150 -2.37 -24.28 16.68
C ILE A 150 -3.37 -23.98 17.80
N VAL A 151 -4.66 -24.15 17.52
CA VAL A 151 -5.75 -24.02 18.49
C VAL A 151 -6.57 -25.30 18.54
N GLU A 152 -7.20 -25.56 19.69
CA GLU A 152 -8.14 -26.66 19.84
C GLU A 152 -9.56 -26.18 19.50
N LEU A 153 -10.18 -26.83 18.52
CA LEU A 153 -11.54 -26.56 18.06
C LEU A 153 -12.46 -27.69 18.46
N LYS A 154 -13.51 -27.36 19.21
CA LYS A 154 -14.55 -28.33 19.59
C LYS A 154 -15.56 -28.46 18.45
N VAL A 155 -15.57 -29.59 17.81
CA VAL A 155 -16.59 -30.01 16.83
C VAL A 155 -17.75 -30.66 17.61
N THR A 156 -18.94 -30.14 17.44
CA THR A 156 -20.12 -30.69 18.10
C THR A 156 -20.64 -31.93 17.39
N ALA A 157 -21.15 -32.90 18.16
CA ALA A 157 -21.78 -34.11 17.60
C ALA A 157 -22.91 -33.74 16.63
N GLY A 158 -23.01 -34.49 15.53
CA GLY A 158 -23.99 -34.23 14.48
C GLY A 158 -23.66 -33.04 13.56
N SER A 159 -22.38 -32.59 13.56
CA SER A 159 -21.94 -31.54 12.63
C SER A 159 -21.97 -32.05 11.19
N THR A 160 -22.45 -31.22 10.27
CA THR A 160 -22.53 -31.53 8.83
C THR A 160 -21.45 -30.77 8.05
N THR A 161 -21.12 -31.27 6.88
CA THR A 161 -20.19 -30.59 5.95
C THR A 161 -20.67 -29.17 5.65
N GLY A 162 -19.74 -28.21 5.58
CA GLY A 162 -20.04 -26.80 5.33
C GLY A 162 -20.51 -26.01 6.54
N ARG A 163 -20.61 -26.65 7.73
CA ARG A 163 -20.92 -25.93 8.99
C ARG A 163 -19.77 -25.00 9.34
N LYS A 164 -20.07 -23.71 9.51
CA LYS A 164 -19.08 -22.71 9.95
C LYS A 164 -18.95 -22.72 11.47
N LEU A 165 -17.72 -22.85 11.95
CA LEU A 165 -17.35 -22.76 13.35
C LEU A 165 -16.51 -21.50 13.54
N ARG A 166 -16.92 -20.62 14.47
CA ARG A 166 -16.28 -19.33 14.69
C ARG A 166 -15.37 -19.38 15.90
N LEU A 167 -14.13 -18.99 15.70
CA LEU A 167 -13.16 -18.70 16.76
C LEU A 167 -13.00 -17.18 16.87
N LYS A 168 -13.69 -16.59 17.84
CA LYS A 168 -13.75 -15.15 18.03
C LYS A 168 -12.37 -14.57 18.33
N GLY A 169 -12.01 -13.48 17.59
CA GLY A 169 -10.77 -12.75 17.78
C GLY A 169 -9.50 -13.51 17.36
N ARG A 170 -9.63 -14.58 16.56
CA ARG A 170 -8.50 -15.37 16.03
C ARG A 170 -8.16 -15.08 14.57
N GLY A 171 -8.85 -14.13 13.94
CA GLY A 171 -8.48 -13.59 12.64
C GLY A 171 -7.28 -12.63 12.73
N ILE A 172 -7.10 -11.78 11.74
CA ILE A 172 -5.99 -10.81 11.72
C ILE A 172 -6.07 -9.91 12.97
N PRO A 173 -4.98 -9.81 13.75
CA PRO A 173 -4.96 -9.01 14.97
C PRO A 173 -5.13 -7.51 14.66
N GLY A 174 -5.47 -6.72 15.66
CA GLY A 174 -5.64 -5.27 15.51
C GLY A 174 -6.49 -4.66 16.61
N LYS A 175 -6.84 -3.36 16.49
CA LYS A 175 -7.76 -2.67 17.40
C LYS A 175 -9.09 -3.42 17.51
N THR A 176 -9.59 -3.88 16.38
CA THR A 176 -10.74 -4.79 16.30
C THR A 176 -10.22 -6.04 15.57
N PRO A 177 -9.84 -7.08 16.32
CA PRO A 177 -9.35 -8.31 15.70
C PRO A 177 -10.47 -8.96 14.89
N GLY A 178 -10.09 -9.59 13.78
CA GLY A 178 -11.01 -10.40 13.00
C GLY A 178 -11.30 -11.73 13.69
N ASP A 179 -12.19 -12.50 13.09
CA ASP A 179 -12.54 -13.84 13.52
C ASP A 179 -11.91 -14.89 12.60
N PHE A 180 -11.82 -16.10 13.10
CA PHE A 180 -11.37 -17.25 12.32
C PHE A 180 -12.56 -18.22 12.17
N PHE A 181 -12.77 -18.71 10.95
CA PHE A 181 -13.89 -19.59 10.60
C PHE A 181 -13.40 -20.88 9.98
#